data_1d2d2a12d1bdd6f8a4aacbaef8d6cc4a
#
_entry.id   1d2d2a12d1bdd6f8a4aacbaef8d6cc4a
#
_cell.length_a   1.000
_cell.length_b   1.000
_cell.length_c   1.000
_cell.angle_alpha   90.00
_cell.angle_beta   90.00
_cell.angle_gamma   90.00
#
_symmetry.space_group_name_H-M   'P 1'
#
loop_
_entity.id
_entity.type
_entity.pdbx_description
1 polymer ?
#
loop_
_entity_poly.entity_id
_entity_poly.type
_entity_poly.pdbx_seq_one_letter_code
_entity_poly.pdbx_strand_id
1 'polypeptide(L)'
;MHRQALNMFAACAAVAVTTFAAAAEWPTARHFDGDHLLRVALPMGGIGCGSVSLSGRGDLVDWEIMNRANKNYFNRSAGSRPFFAIRVKGAGHESTTMLAGPIHPAELYFAHGCNVPQCGLPRFAEASFDGAFPFGTVHLSDKGLPVKVDIKGFSPFVPGNSADSSLPVASLEYEVENMTGEPLEVSICAYVRNIAGCDGRNDSPPAGNTTTYREGEGVRGLVFKSEKLNKNSPAWGSFALSTPDADGKLSYRTACVPNHWERTALEFWDDFSSDGELSAPDSAETIPHGGICMKKTVPARGRTSWHWAFTWNFPNRPAWGDDSKIVGNWYSKNYADAWDAA
;
A
#
# COMPACT_ATOMS: atom_id res chain seq x y z
N MET A 1 77.10 -25.00 -27.30
CA MET A 1 75.72 -25.54 -26.92
C MET A 1 75.20 -24.89 -25.65
N HIS A 2 75.01 -23.56 -25.62
CA HIS A 2 74.52 -22.93 -24.37
C HIS A 2 73.80 -21.60 -24.63
N ARG A 3 73.00 -21.51 -25.72
CA ARG A 3 72.24 -20.29 -26.05
C ARG A 3 70.81 -20.55 -26.55
N GLN A 4 70.29 -21.75 -26.45
CA GLN A 4 68.89 -22.04 -26.87
C GLN A 4 67.95 -22.43 -25.75
N ALA A 5 68.37 -22.46 -24.48
CA ALA A 5 67.53 -22.81 -23.35
C ALA A 5 66.95 -21.59 -22.60
N LEU A 6 67.22 -20.32 -23.02
CA LEU A 6 66.80 -19.13 -22.30
C LEU A 6 65.58 -18.42 -22.92
N ASN A 7 65.14 -18.86 -24.13
CA ASN A 7 63.98 -18.23 -24.79
C ASN A 7 62.66 -18.99 -24.69
N MET A 8 62.59 -20.06 -23.92
CA MET A 8 61.35 -20.83 -23.72
C MET A 8 60.64 -20.56 -22.38
N PHE A 9 61.26 -19.75 -21.49
CA PHE A 9 60.63 -19.37 -20.20
C PHE A 9 59.99 -17.97 -20.23
N ALA A 10 60.11 -17.22 -21.30
CA ALA A 10 59.53 -15.89 -21.42
C ALA A 10 58.14 -15.85 -22.09
N ALA A 11 57.59 -16.98 -22.57
CA ALA A 11 56.33 -17.04 -23.32
C ALA A 11 55.11 -17.60 -22.49
N CYS A 12 55.30 -17.99 -21.24
CA CYS A 12 54.19 -18.50 -20.40
C CYS A 12 53.75 -17.59 -19.26
N ALA A 13 54.23 -16.34 -19.22
CA ALA A 13 53.87 -15.40 -18.14
C ALA A 13 52.87 -14.29 -18.55
N ALA A 14 52.15 -14.44 -19.65
CA ALA A 14 51.26 -13.41 -20.11
C ALA A 14 49.95 -13.96 -20.66
N VAL A 15 49.18 -14.69 -19.90
CA VAL A 15 47.71 -14.79 -20.06
C VAL A 15 47.10 -15.34 -18.74
N ALA A 16 47.14 -14.55 -17.72
CA ALA A 16 46.17 -14.62 -16.64
C ALA A 16 45.55 -13.23 -16.51
N VAL A 17 44.91 -12.76 -17.60
CA VAL A 17 43.88 -11.76 -17.49
C VAL A 17 42.69 -12.50 -16.84
N THR A 18 42.70 -12.53 -15.54
CA THR A 18 41.48 -12.78 -14.77
C THR A 18 40.51 -11.67 -15.17
N THR A 19 39.61 -11.98 -16.08
CA THR A 19 38.34 -11.26 -16.17
C THR A 19 37.67 -11.43 -14.82
N PHE A 20 37.89 -10.47 -13.93
CA PHE A 20 36.95 -10.26 -12.85
C PHE A 20 35.64 -9.92 -13.57
N ALA A 21 34.75 -10.91 -13.72
CA ALA A 21 33.37 -10.63 -13.94
C ALA A 21 33.01 -9.67 -12.81
N ALA A 22 32.69 -8.42 -13.14
CA ALA A 22 32.14 -7.49 -12.17
C ALA A 22 31.00 -8.25 -11.52
N ALA A 23 31.12 -8.53 -10.21
CA ALA A 23 30.02 -9.14 -9.48
C ALA A 23 28.82 -8.24 -9.73
N ALA A 24 27.74 -8.83 -10.27
CA ALA A 24 26.52 -8.08 -10.48
C ALA A 24 26.17 -7.43 -9.14
N GLU A 25 26.03 -6.10 -9.16
CA GLU A 25 25.62 -5.40 -7.94
C GLU A 25 24.32 -6.02 -7.44
N TRP A 26 24.34 -6.52 -6.23
CA TRP A 26 23.16 -7.08 -5.57
C TRP A 26 22.69 -6.10 -4.48
N PRO A 27 21.36 -5.88 -4.36
CA PRO A 27 20.27 -6.46 -5.14
C PRO A 27 20.05 -5.72 -6.46
N THR A 28 19.91 -6.46 -7.55
CA THR A 28 19.49 -5.88 -8.83
C THR A 28 17.98 -5.71 -8.81
N ALA A 29 17.49 -4.47 -8.76
CA ALA A 29 16.07 -4.19 -8.94
C ALA A 29 15.63 -4.58 -10.36
N ARG A 30 14.46 -5.22 -10.46
CA ARG A 30 13.84 -5.55 -11.74
C ARG A 30 12.82 -4.49 -12.09
N HIS A 31 12.94 -3.95 -13.29
CA HIS A 31 12.02 -2.96 -13.84
C HIS A 31 10.87 -3.64 -14.57
N PHE A 32 9.64 -3.14 -14.35
CA PHE A 32 8.40 -3.57 -15.01
C PHE A 32 7.63 -2.35 -15.48
N ASP A 33 7.10 -2.40 -16.70
CA ASP A 33 6.26 -1.38 -17.29
C ASP A 33 5.17 -1.99 -18.18
N GLY A 34 4.29 -1.16 -18.75
CA GLY A 34 3.26 -1.56 -19.70
C GLY A 34 2.43 -2.76 -19.21
N ASP A 35 2.32 -3.77 -20.07
CA ASP A 35 1.52 -4.98 -19.81
C ASP A 35 2.04 -5.82 -18.63
N HIS A 36 3.31 -5.68 -18.28
CA HIS A 36 3.90 -6.41 -17.16
C HIS A 36 3.34 -5.97 -15.82
N LEU A 37 2.91 -4.70 -15.68
CA LEU A 37 2.37 -4.15 -14.43
C LEU A 37 1.10 -4.89 -13.96
N LEU A 38 0.33 -5.47 -14.88
CA LEU A 38 -0.92 -6.18 -14.57
C LEU A 38 -0.70 -7.37 -13.60
N ARG A 39 0.51 -7.95 -13.60
CA ARG A 39 0.84 -9.16 -12.83
C ARG A 39 1.78 -8.90 -11.66
N VAL A 40 2.20 -7.66 -11.45
CA VAL A 40 3.04 -7.31 -10.31
C VAL A 40 2.19 -7.19 -9.04
N ALA A 41 2.60 -7.89 -7.99
CA ALA A 41 2.05 -7.74 -6.65
C ALA A 41 3.18 -8.02 -5.65
N LEU A 42 3.67 -6.98 -4.96
CA LEU A 42 4.64 -7.11 -3.87
C LEU A 42 3.89 -7.38 -2.57
N PRO A 43 4.00 -8.57 -1.97
CA PRO A 43 3.37 -8.83 -0.68
C PRO A 43 4.12 -8.06 0.42
N MET A 44 3.40 -7.22 1.15
CA MET A 44 3.88 -6.52 2.33
C MET A 44 3.24 -7.16 3.56
N GLY A 45 4.04 -7.42 4.58
CA GLY A 45 3.65 -8.14 5.78
C GLY A 45 4.72 -9.16 6.17
N GLY A 46 4.91 -9.38 7.46
CA GLY A 46 5.92 -10.29 7.96
C GLY A 46 5.61 -11.76 7.65
N ILE A 47 6.63 -12.60 7.76
CA ILE A 47 6.54 -14.05 7.52
C ILE A 47 5.45 -14.68 8.40
N GLY A 48 4.45 -15.29 7.77
CA GLY A 48 3.35 -15.98 8.47
C GLY A 48 2.32 -15.06 9.11
N CYS A 49 2.37 -13.75 8.87
CA CYS A 49 1.43 -12.78 9.45
C CYS A 49 0.24 -12.43 8.56
N GLY A 50 0.22 -12.92 7.32
CA GLY A 50 -0.65 -12.41 6.28
C GLY A 50 0.03 -11.28 5.50
N SER A 51 -0.65 -10.76 4.48
CA SER A 51 -0.10 -9.72 3.62
C SER A 51 -1.17 -8.83 3.00
N VAL A 52 -0.74 -7.62 2.64
CA VAL A 52 -1.41 -6.73 1.69
C VAL A 52 -0.40 -6.48 0.57
N SER A 53 -0.80 -6.61 -0.69
CA SER A 53 0.14 -6.47 -1.80
C SER A 53 0.07 -5.08 -2.44
N LEU A 54 1.24 -4.48 -2.70
CA LEU A 54 1.38 -3.31 -3.57
C LEU A 54 1.41 -3.78 -5.03
N SER A 55 0.43 -3.35 -5.83
CA SER A 55 0.37 -3.69 -7.25
C SER A 55 1.39 -2.88 -8.06
N GLY A 56 1.70 -3.33 -9.29
CA GLY A 56 2.62 -2.64 -10.19
C GLY A 56 2.22 -1.21 -10.58
N ARG A 57 0.99 -0.79 -10.30
CA ARG A 57 0.48 0.55 -10.61
C ARG A 57 0.08 1.37 -9.38
N GLY A 58 0.31 0.86 -8.14
CA GLY A 58 0.10 1.60 -6.90
C GLY A 58 -1.17 1.26 -6.13
N ASP A 59 -2.07 0.42 -6.66
CA ASP A 59 -3.22 -0.08 -5.91
C ASP A 59 -2.77 -1.05 -4.80
N LEU A 60 -3.52 -1.11 -3.70
CA LEU A 60 -3.38 -2.15 -2.68
C LEU A 60 -4.35 -3.30 -2.98
N VAL A 61 -3.80 -4.50 -3.15
CA VAL A 61 -4.53 -5.70 -3.56
C VAL A 61 -4.24 -6.88 -2.63
N ASP A 62 -4.95 -7.99 -2.80
CA ASP A 62 -4.68 -9.24 -2.08
C ASP A 62 -4.59 -9.07 -0.56
N TRP A 63 -5.68 -8.62 0.05
CA TRP A 63 -5.77 -8.40 1.50
C TRP A 63 -5.92 -9.72 2.26
N GLU A 64 -4.84 -10.46 2.42
CA GLU A 64 -4.81 -11.78 3.07
C GLU A 64 -4.42 -11.69 4.56
N ILE A 65 -5.09 -10.83 5.31
CA ILE A 65 -4.78 -10.54 6.72
C ILE A 65 -5.70 -11.24 7.72
N MET A 66 -6.81 -11.84 7.28
CA MET A 66 -7.83 -12.43 8.15
C MET A 66 -7.78 -13.98 8.15
N ASN A 67 -6.58 -14.55 8.13
CA ASN A 67 -6.34 -16.01 8.23
C ASN A 67 -6.91 -16.86 7.08
N ARG A 68 -7.25 -16.24 5.95
CA ARG A 68 -7.76 -16.90 4.76
C ARG A 68 -7.15 -16.32 3.50
N ALA A 69 -7.06 -17.16 2.46
CA ALA A 69 -6.69 -16.71 1.13
C ALA A 69 -7.74 -15.73 0.60
N ASN A 70 -7.29 -14.58 0.13
CA ASN A 70 -8.15 -13.48 -0.29
C ASN A 70 -7.60 -12.76 -1.53
N LYS A 71 -7.18 -13.53 -2.52
CA LYS A 71 -6.68 -13.03 -3.79
C LYS A 71 -7.79 -12.36 -4.58
N ASN A 72 -7.53 -11.16 -5.06
CA ASN A 72 -8.47 -10.36 -5.87
C ASN A 72 -9.84 -10.11 -5.21
N TYR A 73 -9.94 -10.22 -3.88
CA TYR A 73 -11.21 -10.09 -3.17
C TYR A 73 -11.94 -8.79 -3.51
N PHE A 74 -11.23 -7.66 -3.43
CA PHE A 74 -11.81 -6.36 -3.73
C PHE A 74 -12.08 -6.12 -5.23
N ASN A 75 -11.67 -7.03 -6.11
CA ASN A 75 -11.96 -6.91 -7.52
C ASN A 75 -13.42 -7.29 -7.86
N ARG A 76 -14.15 -7.94 -6.94
CA ARG A 76 -15.51 -8.45 -7.18
C ARG A 76 -16.61 -7.58 -6.58
N SER A 77 -16.33 -6.87 -5.49
CA SER A 77 -17.28 -5.93 -4.90
C SER A 77 -16.94 -4.52 -5.31
N ALA A 78 -17.66 -4.03 -6.29
CA ALA A 78 -17.61 -2.65 -6.72
C ALA A 78 -17.71 -1.71 -5.50
N GLY A 79 -16.89 -0.68 -5.43
CA GLY A 79 -16.94 0.38 -4.43
C GLY A 79 -16.19 0.18 -3.14
N SER A 80 -15.39 -0.86 -3.03
CA SER A 80 -14.88 -1.27 -1.72
C SER A 80 -13.38 -1.29 -1.56
N ARG A 81 -12.61 -1.06 -2.62
CA ARG A 81 -11.16 -1.09 -2.53
C ARG A 81 -10.64 0.15 -1.81
N PRO A 82 -9.75 0.00 -0.80
CA PRO A 82 -8.98 1.13 -0.28
C PRO A 82 -8.19 1.79 -1.40
N PHE A 83 -8.10 3.11 -1.37
CA PHE A 83 -7.27 3.84 -2.31
C PHE A 83 -6.61 5.04 -1.65
N PHE A 84 -5.51 5.48 -2.23
CA PHE A 84 -4.87 6.75 -1.91
C PHE A 84 -5.11 7.75 -3.04
N ALA A 85 -5.25 9.02 -2.65
CA ALA A 85 -5.40 10.13 -3.58
C ALA A 85 -4.48 11.28 -3.17
N ILE A 86 -4.07 12.07 -4.16
CA ILE A 86 -3.27 13.27 -3.99
C ILE A 86 -4.05 14.48 -4.51
N ARG A 87 -4.06 15.56 -3.73
CA ARG A 87 -4.48 16.88 -4.21
C ARG A 87 -3.27 17.80 -4.20
N VAL A 88 -3.08 18.48 -5.31
CA VAL A 88 -1.95 19.40 -5.52
C VAL A 88 -2.50 20.79 -5.82
N LYS A 89 -2.01 21.81 -5.09
CA LYS A 89 -2.39 23.21 -5.30
C LYS A 89 -1.16 24.11 -5.25
N GLY A 90 -1.04 25.00 -6.21
CA GLY A 90 0.04 25.98 -6.33
C GLY A 90 0.58 26.09 -7.75
N ALA A 91 1.44 27.07 -8.01
CA ALA A 91 2.04 27.34 -9.33
C ALA A 91 1.00 27.42 -10.48
N GLY A 92 -0.19 27.98 -10.20
CA GLY A 92 -1.28 28.07 -11.19
C GLY A 92 -2.00 26.75 -11.45
N HIS A 93 -1.75 25.71 -10.66
CA HIS A 93 -2.35 24.39 -10.81
C HIS A 93 -3.20 24.01 -9.59
N GLU A 94 -4.30 23.33 -9.83
CA GLU A 94 -5.13 22.71 -8.80
C GLU A 94 -5.78 21.45 -9.36
N SER A 95 -5.49 20.31 -8.78
CA SER A 95 -6.05 19.02 -9.20
C SER A 95 -6.08 17.99 -8.09
N THR A 96 -6.95 17.00 -8.25
CA THR A 96 -7.02 15.81 -7.41
C THR A 96 -6.92 14.56 -8.28
N THR A 97 -6.07 13.62 -7.92
CA THR A 97 -5.77 12.44 -8.73
C THR A 97 -5.59 11.23 -7.80
N MET A 98 -6.05 10.05 -8.19
CA MET A 98 -5.71 8.81 -7.48
C MET A 98 -4.21 8.55 -7.58
N LEU A 99 -3.60 8.09 -6.48
CA LEU A 99 -2.23 7.61 -6.45
C LEU A 99 -2.15 6.19 -7.03
N ALA A 100 -2.53 6.10 -8.30
CA ALA A 100 -2.52 4.88 -9.08
C ALA A 100 -2.29 5.19 -10.56
N GLY A 101 -1.59 4.29 -11.25
CA GLY A 101 -1.36 4.34 -12.69
C GLY A 101 -2.60 3.98 -13.52
N PRO A 102 -2.48 3.98 -14.84
CA PRO A 102 -3.59 3.75 -15.77
C PRO A 102 -4.19 2.34 -15.61
N ILE A 103 -5.47 2.22 -15.91
CA ILE A 103 -6.16 0.93 -15.96
C ILE A 103 -5.70 0.19 -17.22
N HIS A 104 -5.30 -1.08 -17.05
CA HIS A 104 -4.86 -1.87 -18.19
C HIS A 104 -6.04 -2.17 -19.13
N PRO A 105 -5.88 -2.11 -20.45
CA PRO A 105 -6.96 -2.35 -21.42
C PRO A 105 -7.70 -3.68 -21.21
N ALA A 106 -7.03 -4.73 -20.75
CA ALA A 106 -7.65 -6.04 -20.47
C ALA A 106 -8.64 -6.00 -19.29
N GLU A 107 -8.60 -4.96 -18.44
CA GLU A 107 -9.51 -4.78 -17.30
C GLU A 107 -10.71 -3.88 -17.64
N LEU A 108 -10.70 -3.20 -18.79
CA LEU A 108 -11.75 -2.27 -19.20
C LEU A 108 -13.03 -2.96 -19.64
N TYR A 109 -12.93 -4.21 -20.10
CA TYR A 109 -14.08 -4.95 -20.66
C TYR A 109 -14.49 -6.09 -19.75
N PHE A 110 -15.53 -5.87 -18.98
CA PHE A 110 -16.21 -6.91 -18.22
C PHE A 110 -17.71 -6.66 -18.26
N ALA A 111 -18.48 -7.66 -18.69
CA ALA A 111 -19.96 -7.71 -18.79
C ALA A 111 -20.70 -6.36 -19.01
N HIS A 112 -20.53 -5.40 -18.14
CA HIS A 112 -21.21 -4.10 -18.11
C HIS A 112 -20.26 -2.91 -18.14
N GLY A 113 -18.99 -3.09 -18.52
CA GLY A 113 -17.98 -2.04 -18.56
C GLY A 113 -16.70 -2.40 -17.79
N CYS A 114 -16.11 -1.44 -17.09
CA CYS A 114 -14.89 -1.65 -16.33
C CYS A 114 -15.19 -2.29 -14.96
N ASN A 115 -14.43 -3.33 -14.61
CA ASN A 115 -14.55 -4.02 -13.32
C ASN A 115 -13.50 -3.55 -12.30
N VAL A 116 -12.73 -2.51 -12.63
CA VAL A 116 -11.76 -1.92 -11.70
C VAL A 116 -12.50 -0.96 -10.77
N PRO A 117 -12.40 -1.13 -9.45
CA PRO A 117 -12.99 -0.18 -8.50
C PRO A 117 -12.51 1.25 -8.76
N GLN A 118 -13.40 2.22 -8.60
CA GLN A 118 -13.13 3.65 -8.83
C GLN A 118 -12.55 3.94 -10.23
N CYS A 119 -12.99 3.18 -11.26
CA CYS A 119 -12.47 3.33 -12.62
C CYS A 119 -12.77 4.72 -13.25
N GLY A 120 -13.75 5.43 -12.74
CA GLY A 120 -14.11 6.79 -13.20
C GLY A 120 -13.30 7.93 -12.57
N LEU A 121 -12.47 7.64 -11.54
CA LEU A 121 -11.63 8.67 -10.92
C LEU A 121 -10.35 8.90 -11.74
N PRO A 122 -9.84 10.16 -11.80
CA PRO A 122 -8.61 10.47 -12.53
C PRO A 122 -7.41 9.73 -11.93
N ARG A 123 -6.49 9.26 -12.80
CA ARG A 123 -5.29 8.51 -12.48
C ARG A 123 -4.09 9.11 -13.18
N PHE A 124 -2.87 8.80 -12.69
CA PHE A 124 -1.65 9.14 -13.41
C PHE A 124 -1.63 8.44 -14.78
N ALA A 125 -1.13 9.14 -15.79
CA ALA A 125 -1.07 8.63 -17.16
C ALA A 125 0.00 7.56 -17.36
N GLU A 126 1.08 7.58 -16.57
CA GLU A 126 2.23 6.69 -16.68
C GLU A 126 2.52 6.04 -15.33
N ALA A 127 2.87 4.75 -15.36
CA ALA A 127 3.33 4.00 -14.21
C ALA A 127 4.43 3.02 -14.61
N SER A 128 5.38 2.79 -13.72
CA SER A 128 6.34 1.68 -13.77
C SER A 128 6.62 1.17 -12.36
N PHE A 129 7.23 0.01 -12.26
CA PHE A 129 7.54 -0.64 -10.99
C PHE A 129 8.96 -1.16 -10.96
N ASP A 130 9.72 -0.82 -9.93
CA ASP A 130 11.02 -1.39 -9.64
C ASP A 130 10.93 -2.27 -8.39
N GLY A 131 11.36 -3.53 -8.50
CA GLY A 131 11.23 -4.50 -7.41
C GLY A 131 12.50 -5.28 -7.13
N ALA A 132 12.88 -5.32 -5.86
CA ALA A 132 13.87 -6.23 -5.29
C ALA A 132 13.41 -6.56 -3.87
N PHE A 133 12.75 -7.72 -3.69
CA PHE A 133 12.25 -8.12 -2.36
C PHE A 133 13.32 -7.92 -1.28
N PRO A 134 13.02 -7.30 -0.14
CA PRO A 134 11.70 -6.95 0.38
C PRO A 134 11.17 -5.56 -0.02
N PHE A 135 11.73 -4.91 -1.02
CA PHE A 135 11.40 -3.56 -1.45
C PHE A 135 10.73 -3.55 -2.82
N GLY A 136 9.86 -2.59 -3.03
CA GLY A 136 9.31 -2.26 -4.34
C GLY A 136 8.89 -0.80 -4.42
N THR A 137 9.08 -0.19 -5.58
CA THR A 137 8.74 1.20 -5.84
C THR A 137 7.88 1.31 -7.09
N VAL A 138 6.72 1.92 -6.96
CA VAL A 138 5.90 2.35 -8.10
C VAL A 138 6.26 3.78 -8.44
N HIS A 139 6.58 4.05 -9.68
CA HIS A 139 6.83 5.41 -10.19
C HIS A 139 5.61 5.88 -10.94
N LEU A 140 5.04 7.01 -10.54
CA LEU A 140 3.87 7.63 -11.17
C LEU A 140 4.26 8.97 -11.77
N SER A 141 3.90 9.20 -13.04
CA SER A 141 4.08 10.47 -13.70
C SER A 141 2.93 10.80 -14.64
N ASP A 142 2.73 12.11 -14.85
CA ASP A 142 1.77 12.65 -15.81
C ASP A 142 2.25 14.02 -16.29
N LYS A 143 2.24 14.25 -17.61
CA LYS A 143 2.67 15.53 -18.20
C LYS A 143 1.74 16.70 -17.83
N GLY A 144 0.49 16.40 -17.46
CA GLY A 144 -0.49 17.37 -17.02
C GLY A 144 -0.40 17.73 -15.53
N LEU A 145 0.45 17.03 -14.74
CA LEU A 145 0.60 17.27 -13.32
C LEU A 145 1.94 17.91 -12.99
N PRO A 146 2.01 18.83 -12.02
CA PRO A 146 3.26 19.50 -11.62
C PRO A 146 4.13 18.65 -10.69
N VAL A 147 3.78 17.38 -10.47
CA VAL A 147 4.45 16.46 -9.55
C VAL A 147 4.72 15.11 -10.18
N LYS A 148 5.76 14.43 -9.68
CA LYS A 148 5.95 12.98 -9.80
C LYS A 148 5.80 12.36 -8.42
N VAL A 149 5.39 11.10 -8.37
CA VAL A 149 5.21 10.39 -7.10
C VAL A 149 5.86 9.02 -7.17
N ASP A 150 6.67 8.71 -6.17
CA ASP A 150 7.18 7.38 -5.91
C ASP A 150 6.41 6.76 -4.73
N ILE A 151 5.83 5.58 -4.92
CA ILE A 151 5.18 4.80 -3.86
C ILE A 151 6.12 3.66 -3.51
N LYS A 152 6.73 3.72 -2.33
CA LYS A 152 7.69 2.72 -1.85
C LYS A 152 6.99 1.78 -0.88
N GLY A 153 7.01 0.49 -1.19
CA GLY A 153 6.48 -0.58 -0.33
C GLY A 153 7.62 -1.38 0.30
N PHE A 154 7.42 -1.76 1.55
CA PHE A 154 8.39 -2.55 2.29
C PHE A 154 7.71 -3.71 3.03
N SER A 155 8.30 -4.91 2.93
CA SER A 155 7.93 -6.08 3.71
C SER A 155 8.99 -6.33 4.80
N PRO A 156 8.62 -6.42 6.09
CA PRO A 156 9.59 -6.72 7.14
C PRO A 156 10.30 -8.05 6.85
N PHE A 157 11.61 -7.98 6.64
CA PHE A 157 12.43 -9.16 6.40
C PHE A 157 13.86 -8.94 6.84
N VAL A 158 14.24 -9.59 7.95
CA VAL A 158 15.58 -9.57 8.50
C VAL A 158 16.10 -11.01 8.49
N PRO A 159 17.00 -11.39 7.55
CA PRO A 159 17.53 -12.74 7.47
C PRO A 159 18.09 -13.22 8.80
N GLY A 160 17.66 -14.41 9.25
CA GLY A 160 18.08 -14.99 10.53
C GLY A 160 17.35 -14.46 11.76
N ASN A 161 16.51 -13.44 11.65
CA ASN A 161 15.69 -12.92 12.75
C ASN A 161 14.20 -13.10 12.44
N SER A 162 13.61 -14.18 12.94
CA SER A 162 12.20 -14.50 12.70
C SER A 162 11.25 -13.55 13.44
N ALA A 163 11.66 -12.98 14.57
CA ALA A 163 10.82 -12.06 15.33
C ALA A 163 10.58 -10.76 14.53
N ASP A 164 11.64 -10.09 14.09
CA ASP A 164 11.56 -8.86 13.31
C ASP A 164 11.02 -9.10 11.89
N SER A 165 11.15 -10.34 11.38
CA SER A 165 10.56 -10.72 10.10
C SER A 165 9.09 -11.12 10.19
N SER A 166 8.49 -11.16 11.38
CA SER A 166 7.10 -11.59 11.61
C SER A 166 6.23 -10.45 12.16
N LEU A 167 6.45 -9.24 11.70
CA LEU A 167 5.64 -8.08 12.07
C LEU A 167 4.38 -8.00 11.19
N PRO A 168 3.18 -7.83 11.77
CA PRO A 168 1.93 -7.72 11.01
C PRO A 168 1.75 -6.28 10.46
N VAL A 169 2.66 -5.86 9.58
CA VAL A 169 2.71 -4.49 9.06
C VAL A 169 3.00 -4.44 7.57
N ALA A 170 2.26 -3.58 6.86
CA ALA A 170 2.56 -3.15 5.50
C ALA A 170 2.94 -1.66 5.54
N SER A 171 4.20 -1.37 5.29
CA SER A 171 4.75 -0.02 5.32
C SER A 171 4.78 0.60 3.93
N LEU A 172 4.32 1.84 3.82
CA LEU A 172 4.25 2.63 2.60
C LEU A 172 4.86 4.01 2.81
N GLU A 173 5.70 4.43 1.87
CA GLU A 173 6.16 5.81 1.76
C GLU A 173 5.69 6.37 0.40
N TYR A 174 5.08 7.54 0.43
CA TYR A 174 4.75 8.32 -0.76
C TYR A 174 5.69 9.51 -0.83
N GLU A 175 6.66 9.48 -1.73
CA GLU A 175 7.57 10.58 -1.98
C GLU A 175 7.06 11.40 -3.17
N VAL A 176 6.78 12.68 -2.94
CA VAL A 176 6.30 13.61 -3.97
C VAL A 176 7.43 14.55 -4.35
N GLU A 177 7.77 14.59 -5.64
CA GLU A 177 8.71 15.52 -6.25
C GLU A 177 7.96 16.67 -6.93
N ASN A 178 8.24 17.90 -6.52
CA ASN A 178 7.71 19.11 -7.12
C ASN A 178 8.52 19.50 -8.36
N MET A 179 7.89 19.46 -9.53
CA MET A 179 8.52 19.78 -10.82
C MET A 179 8.51 21.29 -11.14
N THR A 180 7.96 22.13 -10.24
CA THR A 180 7.82 23.59 -10.47
C THR A 180 8.89 24.40 -9.75
N GLY A 181 9.00 25.67 -10.09
CA GLY A 181 9.86 26.64 -9.40
C GLY A 181 9.23 27.30 -8.16
N GLU A 182 8.03 26.90 -7.75
CA GLU A 182 7.29 27.44 -6.62
C GLU A 182 6.90 26.32 -5.65
N PRO A 183 6.72 26.60 -4.35
CA PRO A 183 6.20 25.62 -3.41
C PRO A 183 4.78 25.17 -3.78
N LEU A 184 4.48 23.90 -3.54
CA LEU A 184 3.14 23.33 -3.74
C LEU A 184 2.56 22.90 -2.39
N GLU A 185 1.28 23.17 -2.17
CA GLU A 185 0.48 22.53 -1.12
C GLU A 185 0.03 21.17 -1.64
N VAL A 186 0.35 20.12 -0.91
CA VAL A 186 0.04 18.75 -1.30
C VAL A 186 -0.63 18.02 -0.14
N SER A 187 -1.79 17.43 -0.43
CA SER A 187 -2.50 16.55 0.49
C SER A 187 -2.45 15.12 -0.04
N ILE A 188 -2.09 14.16 0.79
CA ILE A 188 -2.26 12.72 0.51
C ILE A 188 -3.31 12.18 1.45
N CYS A 189 -4.34 11.55 0.87
CA CYS A 189 -5.50 11.03 1.56
C CYS A 189 -5.68 9.55 1.27
N ALA A 190 -6.05 8.78 2.30
CA ALA A 190 -6.45 7.39 2.19
C ALA A 190 -7.95 7.24 2.47
N TYR A 191 -8.67 6.55 1.58
CA TYR A 191 -10.00 6.00 1.83
C TYR A 191 -9.88 4.54 2.22
N VAL A 192 -10.50 4.15 3.32
CA VAL A 192 -10.42 2.78 3.84
C VAL A 192 -11.79 2.27 4.26
N ARG A 193 -12.25 1.21 3.60
CA ARG A 193 -13.42 0.46 4.05
C ARG A 193 -13.08 -0.34 5.30
N ASN A 194 -13.98 -0.35 6.29
CA ASN A 194 -13.85 -1.28 7.40
C ASN A 194 -14.21 -2.69 6.94
N ILE A 195 -13.18 -3.50 6.69
CA ILE A 195 -13.30 -4.89 6.22
C ILE A 195 -13.23 -5.92 7.35
N ALA A 196 -13.16 -5.50 8.61
CA ALA A 196 -13.13 -6.43 9.74
C ALA A 196 -14.34 -7.38 9.68
N GLY A 197 -14.07 -8.68 9.67
CA GLY A 197 -15.09 -9.72 9.49
C GLY A 197 -15.42 -10.11 8.04
N CYS A 198 -14.82 -9.43 7.03
CA CYS A 198 -14.96 -9.77 5.63
C CYS A 198 -13.79 -10.68 5.21
N ASP A 199 -13.99 -11.98 5.23
CA ASP A 199 -12.93 -12.98 5.08
C ASP A 199 -12.72 -13.51 3.65
N GLY A 200 -13.24 -12.81 2.64
CA GLY A 200 -13.20 -13.22 1.24
C GLY A 200 -14.29 -14.22 0.84
N ARG A 201 -15.04 -14.74 1.80
CA ARG A 201 -16.24 -15.58 1.56
C ARG A 201 -17.51 -14.77 1.72
N ASN A 202 -17.49 -13.78 2.61
CA ASN A 202 -18.61 -12.88 2.87
C ASN A 202 -18.17 -11.44 2.60
N ASP A 203 -18.78 -10.82 1.59
CA ASP A 203 -18.47 -9.45 1.15
C ASP A 203 -19.19 -8.39 2.00
N SER A 204 -20.20 -8.78 2.75
CA SER A 204 -20.94 -7.86 3.61
C SER A 204 -20.23 -7.75 4.96
N PRO A 205 -19.81 -6.54 5.38
CA PRO A 205 -19.28 -6.34 6.71
C PRO A 205 -20.33 -6.77 7.74
N PRO A 206 -19.92 -7.48 8.80
CA PRO A 206 -20.85 -7.82 9.88
C PRO A 206 -21.39 -6.55 10.55
N ALA A 207 -22.62 -6.63 11.06
CA ALA A 207 -23.17 -5.54 11.84
C ALA A 207 -22.29 -5.22 13.05
N GLY A 208 -22.16 -3.94 13.38
CA GLY A 208 -21.37 -3.49 14.54
C GLY A 208 -19.89 -3.26 14.24
N ASN A 209 -19.52 -3.07 12.98
CA ASN A 209 -18.21 -2.54 12.64
C ASN A 209 -18.09 -1.10 13.12
N THR A 210 -16.91 -0.75 13.64
CA THR A 210 -16.56 0.57 14.15
C THR A 210 -15.23 1.03 13.59
N THR A 211 -15.13 2.33 13.33
CA THR A 211 -13.90 3.00 12.95
C THR A 211 -13.66 4.14 13.93
N THR A 212 -12.51 4.20 14.55
CA THR A 212 -12.15 5.19 15.55
C THR A 212 -10.81 5.83 15.25
N TYR A 213 -10.68 7.13 15.52
CA TYR A 213 -9.38 7.81 15.50
C TYR A 213 -8.66 7.57 16.83
N ARG A 214 -7.36 7.32 16.76
CA ARG A 214 -6.46 7.21 17.91
C ARG A 214 -5.17 7.99 17.64
N GLU A 215 -4.59 8.47 18.76
CA GLU A 215 -3.29 9.13 18.77
C GLU A 215 -2.54 8.74 20.05
N GLY A 216 -1.25 8.44 19.92
CA GLY A 216 -0.39 8.07 21.06
C GLY A 216 0.91 7.43 20.59
N GLU A 217 1.93 7.49 21.45
CA GLU A 217 3.24 6.85 21.25
C GLU A 217 3.95 7.21 19.94
N GLY A 218 3.72 8.43 19.44
CA GLY A 218 4.37 8.92 18.21
C GLY A 218 3.66 8.55 16.92
N VAL A 219 2.49 7.89 16.98
CA VAL A 219 1.66 7.58 15.82
C VAL A 219 0.24 8.11 16.00
N ARG A 220 -0.45 8.36 14.88
CA ARG A 220 -1.85 8.77 14.82
C ARG A 220 -2.53 8.13 13.63
N GLY A 221 -3.80 7.74 13.78
CA GLY A 221 -4.45 6.97 12.72
C GLY A 221 -5.85 6.51 13.04
N LEU A 222 -6.35 5.60 12.21
CA LEU A 222 -7.66 4.99 12.30
C LEU A 222 -7.55 3.51 12.68
N VAL A 223 -8.41 3.07 13.58
CA VAL A 223 -8.56 1.67 13.99
C VAL A 223 -9.92 1.17 13.53
N PHE A 224 -9.91 0.02 12.87
CA PHE A 224 -11.07 -0.65 12.28
C PHE A 224 -11.27 -2.01 12.94
N LYS A 225 -12.47 -2.27 13.43
CA LYS A 225 -12.83 -3.55 14.08
C LYS A 225 -14.31 -3.86 13.94
N SER A 226 -14.70 -5.06 14.33
CA SER A 226 -16.10 -5.46 14.46
C SER A 226 -16.40 -5.81 15.91
N GLU A 227 -17.37 -5.11 16.52
CA GLU A 227 -17.77 -5.33 17.93
C GLU A 227 -18.69 -6.54 18.09
N LYS A 228 -19.45 -6.90 17.05
CA LYS A 228 -20.48 -7.94 17.11
C LYS A 228 -20.07 -9.26 16.47
N LEU A 229 -18.89 -9.33 15.86
CA LEU A 229 -18.40 -10.57 15.29
C LEU A 229 -18.09 -11.58 16.40
N ASN A 230 -18.39 -12.85 16.13
CA ASN A 230 -18.01 -13.93 17.05
C ASN A 230 -16.50 -13.92 17.30
N LYS A 231 -16.13 -13.83 18.58
CA LYS A 231 -14.72 -13.75 19.01
C LYS A 231 -13.88 -14.97 18.62
N ASN A 232 -14.50 -16.09 18.29
CA ASN A 232 -13.82 -17.29 17.81
C ASN A 232 -13.69 -17.35 16.28
N SER A 233 -14.24 -16.37 15.54
CA SER A 233 -14.12 -16.33 14.09
C SER A 233 -12.67 -16.07 13.66
N PRO A 234 -12.16 -16.74 12.62
CA PRO A 234 -10.86 -16.40 12.02
C PRO A 234 -10.75 -14.94 11.57
N ALA A 235 -11.86 -14.32 11.19
CA ALA A 235 -11.94 -12.92 10.78
C ALA A 235 -12.17 -11.93 11.95
N TRP A 236 -12.23 -12.43 13.21
CA TRP A 236 -12.30 -11.57 14.37
C TRP A 236 -10.93 -10.97 14.67
N GLY A 237 -10.89 -9.65 14.82
CA GLY A 237 -9.68 -8.90 15.09
C GLY A 237 -9.85 -7.44 14.71
N SER A 238 -8.75 -6.79 14.45
CA SER A 238 -8.68 -5.39 14.05
C SER A 238 -7.60 -5.17 13.01
N PHE A 239 -7.71 -4.06 12.28
CA PHE A 239 -6.61 -3.49 11.50
C PHE A 239 -6.58 -1.99 11.72
N ALA A 240 -5.44 -1.35 11.44
CA ALA A 240 -5.26 0.08 11.60
C ALA A 240 -4.52 0.66 10.39
N LEU A 241 -4.78 1.94 10.11
CA LEU A 241 -3.98 2.76 9.21
C LEU A 241 -3.45 3.92 10.03
N SER A 242 -2.13 4.00 10.18
CA SER A 242 -1.45 5.00 10.99
C SER A 242 -0.35 5.73 10.23
N THR A 243 0.06 6.87 10.76
CA THR A 243 1.20 7.66 10.30
C THR A 243 2.05 8.11 11.49
N PRO A 244 3.38 7.99 11.42
CA PRO A 244 4.30 8.57 12.38
C PRO A 244 4.61 10.05 12.08
N ASP A 245 4.17 10.58 10.93
CA ASP A 245 4.48 11.94 10.51
C ASP A 245 3.88 12.96 11.46
N ALA A 246 4.73 13.72 12.16
CA ALA A 246 4.31 14.79 13.06
C ALA A 246 4.13 16.13 12.35
N ASP A 247 4.81 16.32 11.20
CA ASP A 247 4.74 17.50 10.36
C ASP A 247 3.52 17.49 9.47
N GLY A 248 2.95 18.65 9.19
CA GLY A 248 1.77 18.80 8.35
C GLY A 248 0.45 18.84 9.12
N LYS A 249 -0.61 19.18 8.39
CA LYS A 249 -1.98 19.25 8.91
C LYS A 249 -2.69 17.92 8.66
N LEU A 250 -3.09 17.25 9.74
CA LEU A 250 -3.86 16.01 9.65
C LEU A 250 -5.36 16.33 9.74
N SER A 251 -6.14 15.69 8.89
CA SER A 251 -7.60 15.62 8.96
C SER A 251 -8.07 14.17 8.78
N TYR A 252 -9.24 13.83 9.30
CA TYR A 252 -9.76 12.48 9.22
C TYR A 252 -11.29 12.44 9.32
N ARG A 253 -11.86 11.31 8.88
CA ARG A 253 -13.25 10.96 9.12
C ARG A 253 -13.36 9.47 9.49
N THR A 254 -14.25 9.16 10.41
CA THR A 254 -14.47 7.78 10.91
C THR A 254 -15.73 7.13 10.35
N ALA A 255 -16.45 7.86 9.50
CA ALA A 255 -17.69 7.40 8.88
C ALA A 255 -17.84 8.01 7.49
N CYS A 256 -18.61 7.35 6.62
CA CYS A 256 -19.03 7.85 5.31
C CYS A 256 -20.53 7.71 5.15
N VAL A 257 -21.11 8.44 4.22
CA VAL A 257 -22.54 8.29 3.87
C VAL A 257 -22.74 6.97 3.13
N PRO A 258 -23.66 6.10 3.58
CA PRO A 258 -23.94 4.85 2.87
C PRO A 258 -24.57 5.18 1.51
N ASN A 259 -24.07 4.54 0.48
CA ASN A 259 -24.63 4.69 -0.84
C ASN A 259 -24.39 3.41 -1.68
N HIS A 260 -25.27 3.19 -2.68
CA HIS A 260 -25.14 2.10 -3.62
C HIS A 260 -24.21 2.47 -4.78
N TRP A 261 -23.67 1.50 -5.47
CA TRP A 261 -22.91 1.67 -6.70
C TRP A 261 -21.69 2.60 -6.56
N GLU A 262 -20.84 2.36 -5.55
CA GLU A 262 -19.59 3.12 -5.30
C GLU A 262 -19.77 4.60 -4.93
N ARG A 263 -20.97 5.10 -4.78
CA ARG A 263 -21.21 6.50 -4.45
C ARG A 263 -20.64 6.92 -3.10
N THR A 264 -20.45 5.97 -2.16
CA THR A 264 -19.75 6.25 -0.89
C THR A 264 -18.31 6.73 -1.14
N ALA A 265 -17.60 6.09 -2.07
CA ALA A 265 -16.25 6.51 -2.45
C ALA A 265 -16.26 7.84 -3.22
N LEU A 266 -17.31 8.11 -4.01
CA LEU A 266 -17.47 9.40 -4.72
C LEU A 266 -17.78 10.55 -3.75
N GLU A 267 -18.66 10.35 -2.78
CA GLU A 267 -18.93 11.35 -1.73
C GLU A 267 -17.66 11.68 -0.93
N PHE A 268 -16.87 10.66 -0.59
CA PHE A 268 -15.57 10.84 0.04
C PHE A 268 -14.59 11.61 -0.86
N TRP A 269 -14.58 11.30 -2.15
CA TRP A 269 -13.78 12.02 -3.14
C TRP A 269 -14.17 13.48 -3.29
N ASP A 270 -15.46 13.78 -3.32
CA ASP A 270 -15.97 15.14 -3.44
C ASP A 270 -15.57 16.00 -2.24
N ASP A 271 -15.65 15.45 -1.01
CA ASP A 271 -15.17 16.12 0.20
C ASP A 271 -13.67 16.42 0.08
N PHE A 272 -12.83 15.42 -0.14
CA PHE A 272 -11.38 15.57 -0.24
C PHE A 272 -10.95 16.50 -1.39
N SER A 273 -11.58 16.39 -2.56
CA SER A 273 -11.17 17.17 -3.74
C SER A 273 -11.52 18.64 -3.61
N SER A 274 -12.44 19.02 -2.73
CA SER A 274 -12.87 20.41 -2.54
C SER A 274 -11.76 21.30 -1.97
N ASP A 275 -11.05 20.82 -0.94
CA ASP A 275 -10.04 21.63 -0.22
C ASP A 275 -8.78 20.86 0.21
N GLY A 276 -8.73 19.54 -0.04
CA GLY A 276 -7.60 18.66 0.33
C GLY A 276 -7.58 18.28 1.80
N GLU A 277 -8.73 18.31 2.46
CA GLU A 277 -8.93 17.88 3.85
C GLU A 277 -10.11 16.91 3.92
N LEU A 278 -10.36 16.35 5.08
CA LEU A 278 -11.51 15.49 5.34
C LEU A 278 -12.38 16.11 6.42
N SER A 279 -13.68 16.13 6.16
CA SER A 279 -14.71 16.59 7.09
C SER A 279 -15.61 15.43 7.53
N ALA A 280 -16.23 15.54 8.71
CA ALA A 280 -17.26 14.60 9.09
C ALA A 280 -18.44 14.68 8.11
N PRO A 281 -19.05 13.54 7.72
CA PRO A 281 -20.18 13.56 6.81
C PRO A 281 -21.40 14.27 7.45
N ASP A 282 -22.04 15.12 6.68
CA ASP A 282 -23.31 15.76 7.07
C ASP A 282 -24.48 14.81 6.74
N SER A 283 -24.62 13.75 7.51
CA SER A 283 -25.68 12.74 7.36
C SER A 283 -25.98 12.04 8.68
N ALA A 284 -27.27 11.84 8.95
CA ALA A 284 -27.73 11.06 10.09
C ALA A 284 -27.48 9.56 9.91
N GLU A 285 -27.42 9.08 8.67
CA GLU A 285 -27.11 7.69 8.33
C GLU A 285 -25.66 7.58 7.86
N THR A 286 -24.87 6.76 8.53
CA THR A 286 -23.45 6.56 8.21
C THR A 286 -23.04 5.09 8.29
N ILE A 287 -21.96 4.77 7.56
CA ILE A 287 -21.29 3.48 7.63
C ILE A 287 -19.84 3.69 8.10
N PRO A 288 -19.23 2.68 8.78
CA PRO A 288 -17.93 2.80 9.44
C PRO A 288 -16.77 2.68 8.45
N HIS A 289 -16.85 3.34 7.30
CA HIS A 289 -15.69 3.55 6.42
C HIS A 289 -14.98 4.82 6.89
N GLY A 290 -13.66 4.84 6.77
CA GLY A 290 -12.87 5.96 7.26
C GLY A 290 -11.89 6.47 6.22
N GLY A 291 -11.32 7.61 6.54
CA GLY A 291 -10.21 8.18 5.80
C GLY A 291 -9.35 9.05 6.67
N ILE A 292 -8.10 9.16 6.29
CA ILE A 292 -7.11 10.00 6.93
C ILE A 292 -6.31 10.73 5.86
N CYS A 293 -6.08 12.00 6.09
CA CYS A 293 -5.40 12.89 5.15
C CYS A 293 -4.29 13.67 5.85
N MET A 294 -3.16 13.81 5.20
CA MET A 294 -2.05 14.63 5.64
C MET A 294 -1.68 15.64 4.58
N LYS A 295 -1.77 16.92 4.94
CA LYS A 295 -1.41 18.07 4.10
C LYS A 295 -0.04 18.60 4.49
N LYS A 296 0.87 18.70 3.52
CA LYS A 296 2.23 19.25 3.68
C LYS A 296 2.56 20.20 2.54
N THR A 297 3.63 20.99 2.71
CA THR A 297 4.20 21.80 1.64
C THR A 297 5.40 21.07 1.01
N VAL A 298 5.41 20.97 -0.31
CA VAL A 298 6.56 20.46 -1.08
C VAL A 298 7.34 21.65 -1.62
N PRO A 299 8.63 21.82 -1.23
CA PRO A 299 9.44 22.95 -1.67
C PRO A 299 9.60 22.98 -3.20
N ALA A 300 9.87 24.17 -3.75
CA ALA A 300 10.18 24.33 -5.17
C ALA A 300 11.33 23.41 -5.60
N ARG A 301 11.15 22.61 -6.64
CA ARG A 301 12.14 21.62 -7.11
C ARG A 301 12.60 20.63 -6.04
N GLY A 302 11.86 20.52 -4.93
CA GLY A 302 12.18 19.65 -3.80
C GLY A 302 11.30 18.42 -3.72
N ARG A 303 11.51 17.62 -2.67
CA ARG A 303 10.76 16.41 -2.36
C ARG A 303 10.26 16.45 -0.93
N THR A 304 9.15 15.79 -0.70
CA THR A 304 8.57 15.58 0.64
C THR A 304 7.93 14.20 0.68
N SER A 305 8.07 13.50 1.81
CA SER A 305 7.52 12.15 2.00
C SER A 305 6.35 12.16 2.97
N TRP A 306 5.43 11.21 2.75
CA TRP A 306 4.34 10.81 3.64
C TRP A 306 4.49 9.34 3.97
N HIS A 307 4.46 8.99 5.26
CA HIS A 307 4.64 7.62 5.73
C HIS A 307 3.33 7.08 6.28
N TRP A 308 2.96 5.88 5.84
CA TRP A 308 1.76 5.18 6.25
C TRP A 308 2.08 3.73 6.60
N ALA A 309 1.40 3.21 7.61
CA ALA A 309 1.48 1.80 7.96
C ALA A 309 0.07 1.21 8.11
N PHE A 310 -0.20 0.12 7.39
CA PHE A 310 -1.30 -0.77 7.74
C PHE A 310 -0.77 -1.83 8.69
N THR A 311 -1.38 -1.93 9.87
CA THR A 311 -1.11 -2.98 10.85
C THR A 311 -2.35 -3.81 11.11
N TRP A 312 -2.21 -5.03 11.56
CA TRP A 312 -3.36 -5.90 11.84
C TRP A 312 -3.11 -6.89 12.96
N ASN A 313 -4.20 -7.33 13.59
CA ASN A 313 -4.22 -8.41 14.55
C ASN A 313 -5.50 -9.22 14.39
N PHE A 314 -5.36 -10.44 13.83
CA PHE A 314 -6.43 -11.43 13.66
C PHE A 314 -5.97 -12.74 14.31
N PRO A 315 -6.18 -12.93 15.62
CA PRO A 315 -5.50 -13.98 16.40
C PRO A 315 -5.94 -15.40 16.08
N ASN A 316 -7.14 -15.60 15.53
CA ASN A 316 -7.78 -16.91 15.44
C ASN A 316 -7.39 -17.68 14.16
N ARG A 317 -6.10 -17.91 13.94
CA ARG A 317 -5.65 -18.71 12.81
C ARG A 317 -6.01 -20.18 13.00
N PRO A 318 -6.78 -20.80 12.09
CA PRO A 318 -7.06 -22.22 12.13
C PRO A 318 -5.85 -23.06 11.69
N ALA A 319 -5.80 -24.31 12.11
CA ALA A 319 -4.82 -25.27 11.59
C ALA A 319 -5.10 -25.58 10.12
N TRP A 320 -4.04 -25.91 9.37
CA TRP A 320 -4.20 -26.34 7.98
C TRP A 320 -5.05 -27.61 7.91
N GLY A 321 -6.15 -27.55 7.15
CA GLY A 321 -7.06 -28.68 6.94
C GLY A 321 -8.02 -28.98 8.08
N ASP A 322 -8.00 -28.20 9.16
CA ASP A 322 -8.92 -28.34 10.30
C ASP A 322 -9.34 -26.97 10.87
N ASP A 323 -10.42 -26.42 10.35
CA ASP A 323 -10.95 -25.13 10.75
C ASP A 323 -11.44 -25.11 12.22
N SER A 324 -11.63 -26.27 12.86
CA SER A 324 -12.07 -26.36 14.25
C SER A 324 -10.93 -26.16 15.25
N LYS A 325 -9.69 -26.40 14.83
CA LYS A 325 -8.49 -26.28 15.65
C LYS A 325 -7.82 -24.93 15.44
N ILE A 326 -7.91 -24.04 16.42
CA ILE A 326 -7.22 -22.74 16.38
C ILE A 326 -5.80 -22.90 16.90
N VAL A 327 -4.81 -22.56 16.08
CA VAL A 327 -3.39 -22.56 16.44
C VAL A 327 -2.85 -21.15 16.72
N GLY A 328 -3.57 -20.12 16.26
CA GLY A 328 -3.21 -18.73 16.45
C GLY A 328 -2.10 -18.22 15.55
N ASN A 329 -1.81 -16.92 15.63
CA ASN A 329 -0.71 -16.27 14.98
C ASN A 329 0.40 -15.91 15.97
N TRP A 330 1.64 -15.94 15.53
CA TRP A 330 2.81 -15.61 16.37
C TRP A 330 2.70 -14.18 16.94
N TYR A 331 2.37 -13.23 16.08
CA TYR A 331 2.28 -11.81 16.44
C TYR A 331 1.24 -11.53 17.52
N SER A 332 0.17 -12.32 17.61
CA SER A 332 -0.89 -12.14 18.60
C SER A 332 -0.44 -12.43 20.03
N LYS A 333 0.77 -12.95 20.23
CA LYS A 333 1.38 -13.09 21.56
C LYS A 333 2.07 -11.81 22.02
N ASN A 334 2.45 -10.96 21.07
CA ASN A 334 3.25 -9.76 21.31
C ASN A 334 2.39 -8.50 21.27
N TYR A 335 1.31 -8.51 20.50
CA TYR A 335 0.44 -7.37 20.28
C TYR A 335 -1.00 -7.71 20.67
N ALA A 336 -1.62 -6.83 21.46
CA ALA A 336 -3.02 -6.99 21.93
C ALA A 336 -4.04 -6.72 20.82
N ASP A 337 -3.77 -5.74 19.96
CA ASP A 337 -4.61 -5.36 18.83
C ASP A 337 -3.74 -4.75 17.70
N ALA A 338 -4.38 -4.27 16.64
CA ALA A 338 -3.69 -3.66 15.51
C ALA A 338 -3.02 -2.32 15.86
N TRP A 339 -3.53 -1.60 16.85
CA TRP A 339 -2.93 -0.34 17.30
C TRP A 339 -1.65 -0.55 18.09
N ASP A 340 -1.63 -1.60 18.90
CA ASP A 340 -0.43 -2.01 19.65
C ASP A 340 0.71 -2.48 18.72
N ALA A 341 0.35 -2.90 17.50
CA ALA A 341 1.31 -3.24 16.45
C ALA A 341 1.74 -2.04 15.58
N ALA A 342 1.12 -0.86 15.75
CA ALA A 342 1.38 0.33 14.97
C ALA A 342 2.52 1.17 15.56
#